data_db87617a36ebf050ccde7b5cd41957f8
#
_entry.id   db87617a36ebf050ccde7b5cd41957f8
#
_cell.length_a   1.000
_cell.length_b   1.000
_cell.length_c   1.000
_cell.angle_alpha   90.00
_cell.angle_beta   90.00
_cell.angle_gamma   90.00
#
_symmetry.space_group_name_H-M   'P 1'
#
loop_
_entity.id
_entity.type
_entity.pdbx_description
1 polymer ?
#
loop_
_entity_poly.entity_id
_entity_poly.type
_entity_poly.pdbx_seq_one_letter_code
_entity_poly.pdbx_strand_id
1 'polypeptide(L)'
;MDQMKYLKELAVRYPNVAAASTEIINLQAILHLPKGTEHYVSDVHGEYEKFSHIIRNGSGAIRSRIEDEFGNTLTTKQKKNLASVIYYPEQKMDLMEEELPKNFLLEWQHDTMVRLVHVARSVGNKYTRSKVRKAMSPEFAYVMEELMVEHRRADKKRYVEQILETIIMTGRVRQFIAAMAHLIQDLTIDHLHVIGDIYDRGSGPHRIMDCIMKTANVDIQWGNHDILWMGAASGHRACICNVVRICARYNNLDVLENGYGINLIPLARFALECYKDDECELFHASGEVDESNIREEELNKKMHKAIAIMQFKVEGQLIKRRPDFLMDQRLLLDKIDYEKGTITVSYTHLRAHETGRNLV
;
A
#
# COMPACT_ATOMS: atom_id res chain seq x y z
N MET A 1 -5.30 -21.69 -31.78
CA MET A 1 -6.42 -20.74 -32.01
C MET A 1 -6.66 -20.67 -33.52
N ASP A 2 -7.88 -20.83 -33.98
CA ASP A 2 -8.17 -20.81 -35.43
C ASP A 2 -7.93 -19.37 -35.95
N GLN A 3 -6.92 -19.20 -36.80
CA GLN A 3 -6.50 -17.91 -37.35
C GLN A 3 -7.67 -17.20 -38.07
N MET A 4 -8.57 -17.95 -38.68
CA MET A 4 -9.74 -17.40 -39.36
C MET A 4 -10.75 -16.78 -38.36
N LYS A 5 -10.93 -17.40 -37.19
CA LYS A 5 -11.80 -16.87 -36.14
C LYS A 5 -11.25 -15.55 -35.59
N TYR A 6 -9.94 -15.50 -35.34
CA TYR A 6 -9.26 -14.29 -34.90
C TYR A 6 -9.40 -13.14 -35.92
N LEU A 7 -9.18 -13.41 -37.20
CA LEU A 7 -9.34 -12.41 -38.27
C LEU A 7 -10.79 -11.90 -38.40
N LYS A 8 -11.80 -12.76 -38.20
CA LYS A 8 -13.20 -12.35 -38.18
C LYS A 8 -13.50 -11.41 -37.01
N GLU A 9 -12.98 -11.68 -35.83
CA GLU A 9 -13.13 -10.80 -34.66
C GLU A 9 -12.44 -9.44 -34.88
N LEU A 10 -11.23 -9.43 -35.50
CA LEU A 10 -10.57 -8.20 -35.89
C LEU A 10 -11.36 -7.40 -36.93
N ALA A 11 -11.98 -8.06 -37.91
CA ALA A 11 -12.77 -7.40 -38.94
C ALA A 11 -14.04 -6.72 -38.39
N VAL A 12 -14.59 -7.20 -37.26
CA VAL A 12 -15.68 -6.52 -36.55
C VAL A 12 -15.19 -5.19 -35.97
N ARG A 13 -13.98 -5.18 -35.40
CA ARG A 13 -13.40 -3.99 -34.79
C ARG A 13 -12.83 -3.01 -35.83
N TYR A 14 -12.25 -3.53 -36.89
CA TYR A 14 -11.60 -2.78 -37.97
C TYR A 14 -12.19 -3.19 -39.34
N PRO A 15 -13.38 -2.66 -39.69
CA PRO A 15 -14.16 -3.18 -40.83
C PRO A 15 -13.55 -2.85 -42.19
N ASN A 16 -12.60 -1.95 -42.24
CA ASN A 16 -11.91 -1.56 -43.48
C ASN A 16 -10.47 -1.10 -43.25
N VAL A 17 -9.70 -0.99 -44.29
CA VAL A 17 -8.28 -0.59 -44.26
C VAL A 17 -8.09 0.79 -43.61
N ALA A 18 -9.00 1.74 -43.87
CA ALA A 18 -8.89 3.08 -43.28
C ALA A 18 -9.00 3.03 -41.75
N ALA A 19 -9.96 2.27 -41.20
CA ALA A 19 -10.12 2.08 -39.76
C ALA A 19 -8.91 1.42 -39.14
N ALA A 20 -8.39 0.38 -39.78
CA ALA A 20 -7.17 -0.32 -39.29
C ALA A 20 -5.94 0.60 -39.35
N SER A 21 -5.78 1.37 -40.45
CA SER A 21 -4.65 2.32 -40.59
C SER A 21 -4.72 3.44 -39.56
N THR A 22 -5.90 3.97 -39.27
CA THR A 22 -6.09 4.98 -38.22
C THR A 22 -5.67 4.46 -36.85
N GLU A 23 -6.06 3.22 -36.53
CA GLU A 23 -5.66 2.61 -35.25
C GLU A 23 -4.15 2.36 -35.18
N ILE A 24 -3.54 1.90 -36.27
CA ILE A 24 -2.08 1.74 -36.36
C ILE A 24 -1.38 3.09 -36.10
N ILE A 25 -1.85 4.18 -36.70
CA ILE A 25 -1.31 5.51 -36.48
C ILE A 25 -1.43 5.92 -35.01
N ASN A 26 -2.60 5.69 -34.38
CA ASN A 26 -2.83 6.00 -32.99
C ASN A 26 -1.92 5.20 -32.07
N LEU A 27 -1.81 3.89 -32.29
CA LEU A 27 -0.94 3.01 -31.50
C LEU A 27 0.54 3.37 -31.68
N GLN A 28 0.94 3.68 -32.90
CA GLN A 28 2.32 4.10 -33.18
C GLN A 28 2.67 5.43 -32.47
N ALA A 29 1.74 6.38 -32.43
CA ALA A 29 1.91 7.61 -31.65
C ALA A 29 2.07 7.32 -30.14
N ILE A 30 1.26 6.39 -29.59
CA ILE A 30 1.33 5.99 -28.18
C ILE A 30 2.67 5.30 -27.86
N LEU A 31 3.14 4.43 -28.75
CA LEU A 31 4.42 3.72 -28.58
C LEU A 31 5.65 4.66 -28.50
N HIS A 32 5.53 5.86 -29.07
CA HIS A 32 6.62 6.86 -29.04
C HIS A 32 6.52 7.85 -27.87
N LEU A 33 5.52 7.71 -27.01
CA LEU A 33 5.46 8.51 -25.78
C LEU A 33 6.65 8.16 -24.85
N PRO A 34 7.12 9.12 -24.04
CA PRO A 34 8.09 8.84 -22.99
C PRO A 34 7.61 7.73 -22.09
N LYS A 35 8.53 6.87 -21.63
CA LYS A 35 8.20 5.83 -20.63
C LYS A 35 7.55 6.44 -19.40
N GLY A 36 6.52 5.77 -18.89
CA GLY A 36 5.94 6.06 -17.59
C GLY A 36 6.95 5.82 -16.45
N THR A 37 6.64 6.33 -15.28
CA THR A 37 7.44 6.08 -14.08
C THR A 37 6.95 4.78 -13.43
N GLU A 38 7.82 3.80 -13.32
CA GLU A 38 7.58 2.56 -12.59
C GLU A 38 8.07 2.73 -11.15
N HIS A 39 7.29 2.29 -10.20
CA HIS A 39 7.57 2.41 -8.77
C HIS A 39 7.61 1.02 -8.14
N TYR A 40 8.73 0.70 -7.47
CA TYR A 40 8.95 -0.59 -6.83
C TYR A 40 8.95 -0.41 -5.32
N VAL A 41 8.13 -1.19 -4.61
CA VAL A 41 8.03 -1.17 -3.15
C VAL A 41 8.11 -2.61 -2.63
N SER A 42 8.99 -2.87 -1.66
CA SER A 42 9.16 -4.17 -1.01
C SER A 42 9.09 -4.05 0.51
N ASP A 43 8.94 -5.19 1.20
CA ASP A 43 9.07 -5.31 2.65
C ASP A 43 8.18 -4.31 3.42
N VAL A 44 6.94 -4.21 3.02
CA VAL A 44 5.98 -3.24 3.58
C VAL A 44 5.56 -3.61 5.00
N HIS A 45 5.46 -4.91 5.29
CA HIS A 45 5.23 -5.50 6.60
C HIS A 45 4.12 -4.83 7.43
N GLY A 46 3.00 -4.48 6.81
CA GLY A 46 1.87 -3.87 7.51
C GLY A 46 2.06 -2.42 7.97
N GLU A 47 3.17 -1.77 7.61
CA GLU A 47 3.51 -0.40 7.98
C GLU A 47 2.75 0.63 7.10
N TYR A 48 1.44 0.73 7.29
CA TYR A 48 0.56 1.52 6.43
C TYR A 48 0.96 2.99 6.31
N GLU A 49 1.34 3.64 7.40
CA GLU A 49 1.66 5.08 7.37
C GLU A 49 2.91 5.35 6.52
N LYS A 50 3.93 4.50 6.64
CA LYS A 50 5.15 4.59 5.81
C LYS A 50 4.83 4.29 4.35
N PHE A 51 4.08 3.20 4.09
CA PHE A 51 3.64 2.85 2.75
C PHE A 51 2.84 3.97 2.09
N SER A 52 1.81 4.47 2.78
CA SER A 52 0.96 5.56 2.30
C SER A 52 1.78 6.82 1.99
N HIS A 53 2.74 7.17 2.84
CA HIS A 53 3.64 8.30 2.58
C HIS A 53 4.50 8.09 1.33
N ILE A 54 5.07 6.91 1.15
CA ILE A 54 5.89 6.56 -0.02
C ILE A 54 5.07 6.64 -1.32
N ILE A 55 3.84 6.12 -1.31
CA ILE A 55 2.95 6.21 -2.48
C ILE A 55 2.60 7.66 -2.79
N ARG A 56 2.21 8.46 -1.80
CA ARG A 56 1.82 9.88 -1.98
C ARG A 56 2.96 10.75 -2.51
N ASN A 57 4.21 10.48 -2.12
CA ASN A 57 5.36 11.25 -2.57
C ASN A 57 6.04 10.69 -3.84
N GLY A 58 5.60 9.51 -4.31
CA GLY A 58 6.17 8.82 -5.45
C GLY A 58 7.65 8.48 -5.26
N SER A 59 8.06 8.03 -4.06
CA SER A 59 9.47 7.80 -3.70
C SER A 59 10.38 9.02 -3.98
N GLY A 60 9.84 10.22 -3.80
CA GLY A 60 10.56 11.47 -4.03
C GLY A 60 10.45 12.02 -5.46
N ALA A 61 9.78 11.33 -6.38
CA ALA A 61 9.65 11.79 -7.77
C ALA A 61 8.92 13.13 -7.86
N ILE A 62 7.89 13.38 -7.02
CA ILE A 62 7.19 14.67 -6.98
C ILE A 62 8.14 15.79 -6.56
N ARG A 63 8.99 15.54 -5.58
CA ARG A 63 9.98 16.53 -5.13
C ARG A 63 10.99 16.86 -6.23
N SER A 64 11.45 15.87 -6.97
CA SER A 64 12.32 16.07 -8.13
C SER A 64 11.62 16.93 -9.19
N ARG A 65 10.35 16.67 -9.48
CA ARG A 65 9.57 17.47 -10.44
C ARG A 65 9.39 18.93 -9.99
N ILE A 66 9.16 19.17 -8.71
CA ILE A 66 9.12 20.54 -8.15
C ILE A 66 10.47 21.25 -8.33
N GLU A 67 11.58 20.52 -8.10
CA GLU A 67 12.91 21.07 -8.30
C GLU A 67 13.18 21.41 -9.77
N ASP A 68 12.84 20.50 -10.69
CA ASP A 68 12.99 20.68 -12.12
C ASP A 68 12.15 21.86 -12.67
N GLU A 69 10.91 22.02 -12.19
CA GLU A 69 9.99 23.06 -12.69
C GLU A 69 10.33 24.45 -12.13
N PHE A 70 10.74 24.54 -10.87
CA PHE A 70 10.92 25.84 -10.20
C PHE A 70 12.37 26.25 -9.98
N GLY A 71 13.32 25.33 -10.00
CA GLY A 71 14.76 25.64 -9.86
C GLY A 71 15.03 26.67 -8.75
N ASN A 72 15.62 27.79 -9.11
CA ASN A 72 15.92 28.89 -8.19
C ASN A 72 14.77 29.90 -8.01
N THR A 73 13.62 29.72 -8.67
CA THR A 73 12.50 30.66 -8.56
C THR A 73 11.74 30.54 -7.25
N LEU A 74 11.80 29.36 -6.60
CA LEU A 74 11.26 29.12 -5.27
C LEU A 74 12.37 28.79 -4.28
N THR A 75 12.21 29.30 -3.06
CA THR A 75 13.07 28.92 -1.94
C THR A 75 12.86 27.45 -1.54
N THR A 76 13.85 26.85 -0.88
CA THR A 76 13.74 25.48 -0.36
C THR A 76 12.52 25.31 0.56
N LYS A 77 12.17 26.33 1.36
CA LYS A 77 10.98 26.30 2.24
C LYS A 77 9.68 26.27 1.41
N GLN A 78 9.59 27.08 0.36
CA GLN A 78 8.41 27.11 -0.53
C GLN A 78 8.24 25.79 -1.28
N LYS A 79 9.33 25.20 -1.79
CA LYS A 79 9.28 23.87 -2.43
C LYS A 79 8.84 22.77 -1.47
N LYS A 80 9.33 22.77 -0.22
CA LYS A 80 8.88 21.82 0.81
C LYS A 80 7.40 22.00 1.14
N ASN A 81 6.94 23.23 1.26
CA ASN A 81 5.52 23.53 1.51
C ASN A 81 4.65 23.05 0.35
N LEU A 82 5.04 23.31 -0.89
CA LEU A 82 4.31 22.84 -2.08
C LEU A 82 4.25 21.30 -2.12
N ALA A 83 5.38 20.63 -1.85
CA ALA A 83 5.41 19.17 -1.75
C ALA A 83 4.46 18.66 -0.66
N SER A 84 4.41 19.31 0.52
CA SER A 84 3.47 18.96 1.60
C SER A 84 2.01 19.12 1.20
N VAL A 85 1.68 20.17 0.43
CA VAL A 85 0.33 20.34 -0.14
C VAL A 85 -0.02 19.18 -1.07
N ILE A 86 0.91 18.76 -1.93
CA ILE A 86 0.66 17.66 -2.86
C ILE A 86 0.49 16.33 -2.11
N TYR A 87 1.29 16.06 -1.06
CA TYR A 87 1.23 14.81 -0.32
C TYR A 87 0.01 14.70 0.60
N TYR A 88 -0.38 15.81 1.23
CA TYR A 88 -1.39 15.89 2.28
C TYR A 88 -2.25 17.16 2.11
N PRO A 89 -3.03 17.25 1.01
CA PRO A 89 -3.72 18.50 0.67
C PRO A 89 -4.71 18.94 1.75
N GLU A 90 -5.51 18.03 2.29
CA GLU A 90 -6.53 18.34 3.28
C GLU A 90 -5.91 18.86 4.58
N GLN A 91 -4.96 18.08 5.14
CA GLN A 91 -4.28 18.41 6.39
C GLN A 91 -3.47 19.71 6.27
N LYS A 92 -2.85 19.93 5.10
CA LYS A 92 -2.09 21.17 4.88
C LYS A 92 -2.99 22.38 4.75
N MET A 93 -4.17 22.22 4.15
CA MET A 93 -5.18 23.29 4.10
C MET A 93 -5.68 23.64 5.50
N ASP A 94 -6.02 22.64 6.34
CA ASP A 94 -6.45 22.85 7.72
C ASP A 94 -5.39 23.67 8.48
N LEU A 95 -4.14 23.24 8.42
CA LEU A 95 -3.02 23.94 9.08
C LEU A 95 -2.87 25.40 8.60
N MET A 96 -2.98 25.65 7.29
CA MET A 96 -2.82 27.01 6.76
C MET A 96 -4.01 27.91 7.09
N GLU A 97 -5.22 27.34 7.16
CA GLU A 97 -6.43 28.08 7.60
C GLU A 97 -6.36 28.48 9.07
N GLU A 98 -5.69 27.67 9.91
CA GLU A 98 -5.44 27.98 11.34
C GLU A 98 -4.31 28.98 11.54
N GLU A 99 -3.22 28.86 10.78
CA GLU A 99 -2.00 29.65 10.99
C GLU A 99 -2.02 31.04 10.32
N LEU A 100 -2.73 31.18 9.19
CA LEU A 100 -2.63 32.40 8.38
C LEU A 100 -3.82 33.35 8.58
N PRO A 101 -3.54 34.69 8.76
CA PRO A 101 -4.57 35.70 8.63
C PRO A 101 -5.24 35.66 7.26
N LYS A 102 -6.53 35.98 7.20
CA LYS A 102 -7.39 35.82 6.01
C LYS A 102 -6.80 36.36 4.71
N ASN A 103 -6.18 37.55 4.77
CA ASN A 103 -5.59 38.16 3.57
C ASN A 103 -4.39 37.38 3.04
N PHE A 104 -3.50 36.92 3.95
CA PHE A 104 -2.34 36.09 3.58
C PHE A 104 -2.78 34.66 3.13
N LEU A 105 -3.87 34.15 3.68
CA LEU A 105 -4.43 32.86 3.25
C LEU A 105 -4.90 32.93 1.78
N LEU A 106 -5.59 33.98 1.38
CA LEU A 106 -6.05 34.14 -0.02
C LEU A 106 -4.87 34.22 -1.01
N GLU A 107 -3.84 34.97 -0.66
CA GLU A 107 -2.62 35.06 -1.48
C GLU A 107 -1.91 33.71 -1.57
N TRP A 108 -1.77 33.03 -0.44
CA TRP A 108 -1.17 31.68 -0.39
C TRP A 108 -1.98 30.66 -1.20
N GLN A 109 -3.31 30.72 -1.14
CA GLN A 109 -4.21 29.85 -1.90
C GLN A 109 -4.04 30.09 -3.40
N HIS A 110 -4.05 31.33 -3.83
CA HIS A 110 -3.84 31.71 -5.24
C HIS A 110 -2.49 31.20 -5.75
N ASP A 111 -1.41 31.53 -5.06
CA ASP A 111 -0.05 31.07 -5.39
C ASP A 111 0.08 29.56 -5.44
N THR A 112 -0.57 28.87 -4.51
CA THR A 112 -0.57 27.41 -4.44
C THR A 112 -1.27 26.82 -5.64
N MET A 113 -2.44 27.33 -6.04
CA MET A 113 -3.15 26.86 -7.24
C MET A 113 -2.30 27.04 -8.51
N VAL A 114 -1.67 28.21 -8.69
CA VAL A 114 -0.75 28.47 -9.82
C VAL A 114 0.38 27.43 -9.85
N ARG A 115 1.04 27.22 -8.71
CA ARG A 115 2.18 26.27 -8.62
C ARG A 115 1.74 24.83 -8.86
N LEU A 116 0.57 24.43 -8.38
CA LEU A 116 0.01 23.10 -8.66
C LEU A 116 -0.28 22.88 -10.15
N VAL A 117 -0.80 23.89 -10.85
CA VAL A 117 -1.01 23.82 -12.30
C VAL A 117 0.32 23.57 -13.03
N HIS A 118 1.40 24.25 -12.63
CA HIS A 118 2.73 24.03 -13.20
C HIS A 118 3.22 22.59 -13.00
N VAL A 119 3.13 22.09 -11.77
CA VAL A 119 3.56 20.70 -11.45
C VAL A 119 2.70 19.67 -12.19
N ALA A 120 1.36 19.83 -12.18
CA ALA A 120 0.44 18.93 -12.86
C ALA A 120 0.73 18.83 -14.35
N ARG A 121 1.01 19.97 -14.98
CA ARG A 121 1.42 20.01 -16.39
C ARG A 121 2.75 19.29 -16.62
N SER A 122 3.74 19.53 -15.76
CA SER A 122 5.06 18.90 -15.86
C SER A 122 4.96 17.37 -15.78
N VAL A 123 4.19 16.83 -14.82
CA VAL A 123 3.97 15.38 -14.71
C VAL A 123 3.08 14.82 -15.82
N GLY A 124 2.13 15.62 -16.32
CA GLY A 124 1.20 15.21 -17.37
C GLY A 124 1.81 15.14 -18.76
N ASN A 125 2.92 15.84 -19.03
CA ASN A 125 3.53 15.97 -20.36
C ASN A 125 3.97 14.63 -20.99
N LYS A 126 4.22 13.60 -20.19
CA LYS A 126 4.60 12.27 -20.66
C LYS A 126 3.44 11.41 -21.14
N TYR A 127 2.20 11.88 -20.96
CA TYR A 127 0.98 11.13 -21.30
C TYR A 127 0.19 11.76 -22.43
N THR A 128 -0.72 10.96 -23.01
CA THR A 128 -1.75 11.49 -23.92
C THR A 128 -2.71 12.39 -23.16
N ARG A 129 -3.28 13.40 -23.83
CA ARG A 129 -4.32 14.26 -23.25
C ARG A 129 -5.51 13.45 -22.73
N SER A 130 -5.90 12.41 -23.46
CA SER A 130 -6.99 11.51 -23.04
C SER A 130 -6.70 10.82 -21.72
N LYS A 131 -5.46 10.35 -21.49
CA LYS A 131 -5.07 9.73 -20.21
C LYS A 131 -5.09 10.74 -19.08
N VAL A 132 -4.52 11.93 -19.29
CA VAL A 132 -4.53 13.01 -18.30
C VAL A 132 -5.97 13.40 -17.92
N ARG A 133 -6.84 13.59 -18.91
CA ARG A 133 -8.25 13.96 -18.69
C ARG A 133 -9.03 12.90 -17.91
N LYS A 134 -8.77 11.61 -18.16
CA LYS A 134 -9.39 10.51 -17.40
C LYS A 134 -8.97 10.45 -15.94
N ALA A 135 -7.78 10.94 -15.61
CA ALA A 135 -7.29 11.02 -14.25
C ALA A 135 -7.79 12.26 -13.48
N MET A 136 -8.34 13.27 -14.21
CA MET A 136 -8.89 14.47 -13.57
C MET A 136 -10.17 14.16 -12.80
N SER A 137 -10.38 14.87 -11.68
CA SER A 137 -11.67 14.88 -10.99
C SER A 137 -12.79 15.31 -11.94
N PRO A 138 -13.87 14.55 -12.12
CA PRO A 138 -14.96 14.89 -13.03
C PRO A 138 -15.53 16.29 -12.80
N GLU A 139 -15.54 16.72 -11.54
CA GLU A 139 -16.07 18.01 -11.12
C GLU A 139 -15.26 19.20 -11.65
N PHE A 140 -13.95 19.04 -11.73
CA PHE A 140 -13.02 20.10 -12.16
C PHE A 140 -12.33 19.82 -13.49
N ALA A 141 -12.65 18.72 -14.17
CA ALA A 141 -11.92 18.25 -15.35
C ALA A 141 -11.79 19.34 -16.45
N TYR A 142 -12.86 20.07 -16.74
CA TYR A 142 -12.83 21.15 -17.72
C TYR A 142 -11.86 22.26 -17.31
N VAL A 143 -12.00 22.77 -16.08
CA VAL A 143 -11.17 23.88 -15.58
C VAL A 143 -9.71 23.47 -15.44
N MET A 144 -9.44 22.25 -14.97
CA MET A 144 -8.08 21.72 -14.86
C MET A 144 -7.42 21.61 -16.23
N GLU A 145 -8.14 21.10 -17.23
CA GLU A 145 -7.65 20.99 -18.62
C GLU A 145 -7.31 22.37 -19.19
N GLU A 146 -8.21 23.34 -19.06
CA GLU A 146 -7.99 24.72 -19.52
C GLU A 146 -6.76 25.35 -18.86
N LEU A 147 -6.64 25.27 -17.55
CA LEU A 147 -5.50 25.82 -16.82
C LEU A 147 -4.18 25.16 -17.23
N MET A 148 -4.17 23.84 -17.41
CA MET A 148 -2.95 23.12 -17.82
C MET A 148 -2.52 23.43 -19.25
N VAL A 149 -3.45 23.69 -20.16
CA VAL A 149 -3.16 23.99 -21.57
C VAL A 149 -2.78 25.47 -21.75
N GLU A 150 -3.55 26.38 -21.18
CA GLU A 150 -3.50 27.81 -21.52
C GLU A 150 -2.57 28.63 -20.62
N HIS A 151 -2.11 28.10 -19.50
CA HIS A 151 -1.35 28.83 -18.48
C HIS A 151 -0.09 29.55 -19.01
N ARG A 152 0.56 29.08 -20.07
CA ARG A 152 1.76 29.70 -20.65
C ARG A 152 1.47 30.70 -21.77
N ARG A 153 0.24 30.88 -22.18
CA ARG A 153 -0.12 31.80 -23.28
C ARG A 153 -0.30 33.21 -22.75
N ALA A 154 0.57 34.09 -23.15
CA ALA A 154 0.55 35.49 -22.73
C ALA A 154 -0.76 36.22 -23.04
N ASP A 155 -1.39 35.88 -24.17
CA ASP A 155 -2.69 36.40 -24.63
C ASP A 155 -3.87 35.91 -23.77
N LYS A 156 -3.70 34.80 -23.02
CA LYS A 156 -4.73 34.24 -22.14
C LYS A 156 -4.47 34.44 -20.64
N LYS A 157 -3.46 35.19 -20.27
CA LYS A 157 -3.13 35.44 -18.87
C LYS A 157 -4.34 35.91 -18.05
N ARG A 158 -5.09 36.88 -18.58
CA ARG A 158 -6.30 37.40 -17.93
C ARG A 158 -7.39 36.33 -17.78
N TYR A 159 -7.55 35.45 -18.77
CA TYR A 159 -8.51 34.35 -18.70
C TYR A 159 -8.16 33.34 -17.58
N VAL A 160 -6.92 32.98 -17.51
CA VAL A 160 -6.42 32.08 -16.41
C VAL A 160 -6.65 32.71 -15.05
N GLU A 161 -6.33 34.00 -14.90
CA GLU A 161 -6.52 34.75 -13.66
C GLU A 161 -7.99 34.77 -13.24
N GLN A 162 -8.89 35.06 -14.17
CA GLN A 162 -10.35 35.07 -13.91
C GLN A 162 -10.88 33.70 -13.45
N ILE A 163 -10.33 32.60 -13.96
CA ILE A 163 -10.69 31.24 -13.48
C ILE A 163 -10.28 31.08 -12.03
N LEU A 164 -9.03 31.41 -11.67
CA LEU A 164 -8.52 31.27 -10.31
C LEU A 164 -9.29 32.15 -9.32
N GLU A 165 -9.53 33.40 -9.69
CA GLU A 165 -10.36 34.33 -8.89
C GLU A 165 -11.77 33.76 -8.67
N THR A 166 -12.39 33.18 -9.70
CA THR A 166 -13.73 32.57 -9.60
C THR A 166 -13.74 31.39 -8.64
N ILE A 167 -12.69 30.54 -8.66
CA ILE A 167 -12.55 29.43 -7.70
C ILE A 167 -12.49 29.97 -6.27
N ILE A 168 -11.76 31.07 -6.05
CA ILE A 168 -11.67 31.74 -4.75
C ILE A 168 -13.02 32.31 -4.35
N MET A 169 -13.66 33.07 -5.21
CA MET A 169 -14.96 33.75 -4.95
C MET A 169 -16.09 32.76 -4.65
N THR A 170 -16.06 31.59 -5.28
CA THR A 170 -17.05 30.53 -5.05
C THR A 170 -16.76 29.66 -3.82
N GLY A 171 -15.64 29.89 -3.11
CA GLY A 171 -15.25 29.10 -1.95
C GLY A 171 -14.81 27.67 -2.25
N ARG A 172 -14.42 27.38 -3.52
CA ARG A 172 -14.07 26.02 -3.98
C ARG A 172 -12.58 25.73 -4.00
N VAL A 173 -11.77 26.60 -3.40
CA VAL A 173 -10.29 26.51 -3.40
C VAL A 173 -9.81 25.20 -2.79
N ARG A 174 -10.36 24.81 -1.64
CA ARG A 174 -9.96 23.59 -0.92
C ARG A 174 -10.14 22.35 -1.79
N GLN A 175 -11.31 22.19 -2.38
CA GLN A 175 -11.63 21.06 -3.25
C GLN A 175 -10.77 21.06 -4.54
N PHE A 176 -10.50 22.24 -5.09
CA PHE A 176 -9.68 22.39 -6.27
C PHE A 176 -8.20 22.04 -6.00
N ILE A 177 -7.62 22.53 -4.90
CA ILE A 177 -6.25 22.20 -4.48
C ILE A 177 -6.12 20.68 -4.25
N ALA A 178 -7.08 20.06 -3.56
CA ALA A 178 -7.09 18.62 -3.35
C ALA A 178 -7.17 17.85 -4.68
N ALA A 179 -8.06 18.25 -5.59
CA ALA A 179 -8.19 17.63 -6.92
C ALA A 179 -6.90 17.73 -7.74
N MET A 180 -6.24 18.88 -7.72
CA MET A 180 -4.95 19.09 -8.41
C MET A 180 -3.82 18.26 -7.77
N ALA A 181 -3.78 18.19 -6.44
CA ALA A 181 -2.80 17.38 -5.73
C ALA A 181 -2.94 15.89 -6.03
N HIS A 182 -4.17 15.37 -6.00
CA HIS A 182 -4.44 13.98 -6.36
C HIS A 182 -4.10 13.69 -7.83
N LEU A 183 -4.45 14.59 -8.76
CA LEU A 183 -4.03 14.45 -10.16
C LEU A 183 -2.51 14.33 -10.30
N ILE A 184 -1.74 15.15 -9.56
CA ILE A 184 -0.28 15.08 -9.59
C ILE A 184 0.21 13.74 -9.04
N GLN A 185 -0.36 13.24 -7.94
CA GLN A 185 -0.03 11.94 -7.38
C GLN A 185 -0.30 10.82 -8.40
N ASP A 186 -1.50 10.78 -8.98
CA ASP A 186 -1.94 9.76 -9.92
C ASP A 186 -1.12 9.75 -11.23
N LEU A 187 -0.66 10.91 -11.69
CA LEU A 187 0.15 11.04 -12.90
C LEU A 187 1.65 10.86 -12.64
N THR A 188 2.10 10.89 -11.41
CA THR A 188 3.53 10.76 -11.08
C THR A 188 4.01 9.33 -11.28
N ILE A 189 3.23 8.35 -10.81
CA ILE A 189 3.52 6.93 -10.94
C ILE A 189 2.59 6.33 -11.98
N ASP A 190 3.15 5.68 -12.98
CA ASP A 190 2.39 5.02 -14.03
C ASP A 190 2.06 3.56 -13.68
N HIS A 191 2.98 2.89 -13.04
CA HIS A 191 2.84 1.51 -12.60
C HIS A 191 3.49 1.28 -11.24
N LEU A 192 2.76 0.66 -10.33
CA LEU A 192 3.24 0.26 -9.01
C LEU A 192 3.53 -1.25 -8.99
N HIS A 193 4.75 -1.61 -8.66
CA HIS A 193 5.18 -2.99 -8.43
C HIS A 193 5.36 -3.21 -6.94
N VAL A 194 4.52 -4.03 -6.32
CA VAL A 194 4.65 -4.44 -4.93
C VAL A 194 5.37 -5.78 -4.88
N ILE A 195 6.59 -5.78 -4.33
CA ILE A 195 7.48 -6.95 -4.31
C ILE A 195 7.40 -7.63 -2.94
N GLY A 196 6.24 -8.17 -2.64
CA GLY A 196 5.97 -9.06 -1.52
C GLY A 196 6.13 -8.46 -0.11
N ASP A 197 5.87 -9.34 0.84
CA ASP A 197 5.90 -9.09 2.28
C ASP A 197 5.05 -7.89 2.70
N ILE A 198 3.79 -7.89 2.21
CA ILE A 198 2.77 -6.91 2.59
C ILE A 198 2.33 -7.15 4.03
N TYR A 199 2.19 -8.42 4.39
CA TYR A 199 1.76 -8.88 5.70
C TYR A 199 2.92 -9.06 6.67
N ASP A 200 2.58 -9.33 7.93
CA ASP A 200 3.47 -9.49 9.06
C ASP A 200 3.81 -8.18 9.78
N ARG A 201 4.17 -8.26 11.03
CA ARG A 201 4.67 -7.24 11.96
C ARG A 201 3.75 -6.04 12.23
N GLY A 202 3.48 -5.21 11.23
CA GLY A 202 2.68 -3.98 11.39
C GLY A 202 1.18 -4.25 11.44
N SER A 203 0.41 -3.29 11.98
CA SER A 203 -1.03 -3.41 12.21
C SER A 203 -1.91 -3.00 11.03
N GLY A 204 -1.35 -2.58 9.90
CA GLY A 204 -2.09 -1.98 8.79
C GLY A 204 -2.11 -2.73 7.46
N PRO A 205 -1.88 -4.06 7.35
CA PRO A 205 -1.84 -4.73 6.05
C PRO A 205 -3.18 -4.67 5.30
N HIS A 206 -4.32 -4.73 5.98
CA HIS A 206 -5.64 -4.56 5.39
C HIS A 206 -5.81 -3.17 4.75
N ARG A 207 -5.33 -2.11 5.40
CA ARG A 207 -5.34 -0.73 4.87
C ARG A 207 -4.42 -0.58 3.66
N ILE A 208 -3.28 -1.28 3.66
CA ILE A 208 -2.36 -1.34 2.52
C ILE A 208 -3.04 -2.01 1.34
N MET A 209 -3.68 -3.16 1.55
CA MET A 209 -4.43 -3.87 0.51
C MET A 209 -5.55 -3.01 -0.06
N ASP A 210 -6.32 -2.30 0.78
CA ASP A 210 -7.34 -1.36 0.32
C ASP A 210 -6.77 -0.22 -0.54
N CYS A 211 -5.58 0.26 -0.20
CA CYS A 211 -4.87 1.28 -0.98
C CYS A 211 -4.43 0.71 -2.34
N ILE A 212 -3.82 -0.47 -2.35
CA ILE A 212 -3.35 -1.14 -3.56
C ILE A 212 -4.52 -1.45 -4.50
N MET A 213 -5.64 -1.97 -3.97
CA MET A 213 -6.84 -2.29 -4.76
C MET A 213 -7.48 -1.07 -5.44
N LYS A 214 -7.26 0.14 -4.94
CA LYS A 214 -7.71 1.39 -5.55
C LYS A 214 -6.75 1.91 -6.62
N THR A 215 -5.54 1.39 -6.67
CA THR A 215 -4.51 1.81 -7.64
C THR A 215 -4.78 1.19 -9.01
N ALA A 216 -4.85 2.01 -10.05
CA ALA A 216 -5.27 1.58 -11.39
C ALA A 216 -4.30 0.60 -12.06
N ASN A 217 -2.99 0.83 -11.89
CA ASN A 217 -1.96 0.01 -12.52
C ASN A 217 -1.02 -0.52 -11.44
N VAL A 218 -1.30 -1.70 -10.94
CA VAL A 218 -0.50 -2.37 -9.91
C VAL A 218 -0.35 -3.84 -10.23
N ASP A 219 0.83 -4.36 -10.00
CA ASP A 219 1.05 -5.79 -9.86
C ASP A 219 1.67 -6.13 -8.49
N ILE A 220 1.40 -7.33 -8.03
CA ILE A 220 1.82 -7.82 -6.73
C ILE A 220 2.54 -9.14 -6.93
N GLN A 221 3.79 -9.21 -6.50
CA GLN A 221 4.46 -10.46 -6.25
C GLN A 221 4.30 -10.80 -4.77
N TRP A 222 4.11 -12.07 -4.45
CA TRP A 222 3.95 -12.50 -3.08
C TRP A 222 5.30 -12.85 -2.45
N GLY A 223 5.51 -12.39 -1.22
CA GLY A 223 6.61 -12.81 -0.37
C GLY A 223 6.26 -14.06 0.45
N ASN A 224 7.20 -14.52 1.28
CA ASN A 224 6.98 -15.72 2.10
C ASN A 224 5.87 -15.52 3.15
N HIS A 225 5.68 -14.31 3.68
CA HIS A 225 4.59 -14.02 4.61
C HIS A 225 3.24 -13.97 3.90
N ASP A 226 3.18 -13.39 2.71
CA ASP A 226 1.94 -13.31 1.93
C ASP A 226 1.41 -14.68 1.56
N ILE A 227 2.28 -15.65 1.22
CA ILE A 227 1.89 -17.05 0.96
C ILE A 227 1.18 -17.68 2.15
N LEU A 228 1.64 -17.40 3.39
CA LEU A 228 0.98 -17.92 4.59
C LEU A 228 -0.44 -17.36 4.73
N TRP A 229 -0.62 -16.08 4.46
CA TRP A 229 -1.93 -15.43 4.46
C TRP A 229 -2.83 -15.94 3.34
N MET A 230 -2.30 -16.15 2.14
CA MET A 230 -3.04 -16.77 1.03
C MET A 230 -3.48 -18.20 1.37
N GLY A 231 -2.59 -18.99 1.97
CA GLY A 231 -2.90 -20.31 2.45
C GLY A 231 -3.94 -20.31 3.57
N ALA A 232 -3.88 -19.37 4.49
CA ALA A 232 -4.87 -19.20 5.55
C ALA A 232 -6.25 -18.81 4.98
N ALA A 233 -6.30 -17.86 4.05
CA ALA A 233 -7.52 -17.45 3.35
C ALA A 233 -8.16 -18.60 2.55
N SER A 234 -7.32 -19.53 2.05
CA SER A 234 -7.78 -20.76 1.38
C SER A 234 -8.24 -21.85 2.36
N GLY A 235 -8.23 -21.62 3.66
CA GLY A 235 -8.65 -22.57 4.69
C GLY A 235 -7.58 -23.61 5.08
N HIS A 236 -6.31 -23.42 4.72
CA HIS A 236 -5.24 -24.33 5.09
C HIS A 236 -4.88 -24.19 6.57
N ARG A 237 -5.22 -25.22 7.37
CA ARG A 237 -5.15 -25.17 8.85
C ARG A 237 -3.78 -24.78 9.40
N ALA A 238 -2.67 -25.32 8.84
CA ALA A 238 -1.34 -24.97 9.31
C ALA A 238 -0.99 -23.49 9.02
N CYS A 239 -1.42 -22.96 7.87
CA CYS A 239 -1.26 -21.56 7.54
C CYS A 239 -2.09 -20.66 8.48
N ILE A 240 -3.33 -21.05 8.79
CA ILE A 240 -4.18 -20.33 9.76
C ILE A 240 -3.48 -20.25 11.13
N CYS A 241 -2.99 -21.39 11.64
CA CYS A 241 -2.27 -21.40 12.92
C CYS A 241 -1.03 -20.51 12.87
N ASN A 242 -0.29 -20.55 11.77
CA ASN A 242 0.93 -19.77 11.61
C ASN A 242 0.63 -18.26 11.58
N VAL A 243 -0.36 -17.82 10.79
CA VAL A 243 -0.78 -16.43 10.72
C VAL A 243 -1.23 -15.91 12.09
N VAL A 244 -2.12 -16.63 12.79
CA VAL A 244 -2.59 -16.22 14.13
C VAL A 244 -1.43 -16.17 15.13
N ARG A 245 -0.50 -17.14 15.09
CA ARG A 245 0.70 -17.15 15.95
C ARG A 245 1.60 -15.95 15.69
N ILE A 246 1.81 -15.60 14.43
CA ILE A 246 2.63 -14.43 14.07
C ILE A 246 1.94 -13.15 14.56
N CYS A 247 0.64 -13.01 14.37
CA CYS A 247 -0.11 -11.86 14.87
C CYS A 247 -0.02 -11.76 16.40
N ALA A 248 -0.15 -12.86 17.13
CA ALA A 248 0.03 -12.88 18.60
C ALA A 248 1.46 -12.46 19.00
N ARG A 249 2.48 -12.95 18.29
CA ARG A 249 3.88 -12.60 18.54
C ARG A 249 4.18 -11.11 18.37
N TYR A 250 3.55 -10.45 17.40
CA TYR A 250 3.77 -9.03 17.14
C TYR A 250 2.71 -8.13 17.77
N ASN A 251 1.86 -8.68 18.65
CA ASN A 251 0.78 -7.97 19.35
C ASN A 251 -0.15 -7.21 18.38
N ASN A 252 -0.49 -7.84 17.26
CA ASN A 252 -1.34 -7.24 16.22
C ASN A 252 -2.53 -8.15 15.84
N LEU A 253 -3.10 -8.85 16.82
CA LEU A 253 -4.33 -9.65 16.63
C LEU A 253 -5.50 -8.82 16.11
N ASP A 254 -5.49 -7.52 16.36
CA ASP A 254 -6.43 -6.54 15.80
C ASP A 254 -6.53 -6.56 14.27
N VAL A 255 -5.44 -6.93 13.59
CA VAL A 255 -5.47 -7.11 12.13
C VAL A 255 -6.48 -8.18 11.75
N LEU A 256 -6.56 -9.27 12.53
CA LEU A 256 -7.50 -10.35 12.29
C LEU A 256 -8.92 -9.97 12.71
N GLU A 257 -9.09 -9.37 13.89
CA GLU A 257 -10.40 -9.06 14.44
C GLU A 257 -11.04 -7.83 13.78
N ASN A 258 -10.35 -6.70 13.81
CA ASN A 258 -10.88 -5.44 13.29
C ASN A 258 -10.63 -5.26 11.78
N GLY A 259 -9.49 -5.76 11.28
CA GLY A 259 -9.15 -5.66 9.86
C GLY A 259 -9.92 -6.63 8.97
N TYR A 260 -10.10 -7.87 9.42
CA TYR A 260 -10.72 -8.93 8.62
C TYR A 260 -11.98 -9.55 9.25
N GLY A 261 -12.43 -9.08 10.42
CA GLY A 261 -13.65 -9.55 11.08
C GLY A 261 -13.58 -10.99 11.60
N ILE A 262 -12.38 -11.50 11.90
CA ILE A 262 -12.16 -12.88 12.37
C ILE A 262 -12.37 -12.92 13.86
N ASN A 263 -13.31 -13.78 14.32
CA ASN A 263 -13.60 -13.94 15.74
C ASN A 263 -12.56 -14.83 16.45
N LEU A 264 -11.76 -14.25 17.34
CA LEU A 264 -10.74 -14.95 18.13
C LEU A 264 -11.23 -15.38 19.54
N ILE A 265 -12.46 -15.07 19.94
CA ILE A 265 -13.03 -15.46 21.24
C ILE A 265 -12.90 -16.96 21.53
N PRO A 266 -13.12 -17.89 20.58
CA PRO A 266 -12.96 -19.32 20.84
C PRO A 266 -11.53 -19.69 21.23
N LEU A 267 -10.52 -19.06 20.60
CA LEU A 267 -9.09 -19.26 20.94
C LEU A 267 -8.79 -18.67 22.33
N ALA A 268 -9.29 -17.48 22.62
CA ALA A 268 -9.10 -16.83 23.93
C ALA A 268 -9.68 -17.69 25.06
N ARG A 269 -10.90 -18.20 24.90
CA ARG A 269 -11.51 -19.11 25.90
C ARG A 269 -10.69 -20.37 26.09
N PHE A 270 -10.33 -21.04 25.02
CA PHE A 270 -9.50 -22.24 25.06
C PHE A 270 -8.16 -21.97 25.78
N ALA A 271 -7.51 -20.86 25.47
CA ALA A 271 -6.25 -20.48 26.08
C ALA A 271 -6.38 -20.23 27.58
N LEU A 272 -7.44 -19.54 28.02
CA LEU A 272 -7.69 -19.31 29.44
C LEU A 272 -8.06 -20.57 30.21
N GLU A 273 -8.77 -21.51 29.61
CA GLU A 273 -9.11 -22.79 30.22
C GLU A 273 -7.90 -23.70 30.34
N CYS A 274 -7.11 -23.84 29.27
CA CYS A 274 -5.96 -24.77 29.24
C CYS A 274 -4.71 -24.27 29.98
N TYR A 275 -4.48 -22.96 30.00
CA TYR A 275 -3.27 -22.34 30.55
C TYR A 275 -3.57 -21.37 31.70
N LYS A 276 -4.61 -21.67 32.49
CA LYS A 276 -5.09 -20.83 33.59
C LYS A 276 -3.95 -20.49 34.57
N ASP A 277 -3.20 -21.50 34.99
CA ASP A 277 -2.15 -21.42 36.00
C ASP A 277 -0.72 -21.38 35.41
N ASP A 278 -0.59 -21.13 34.12
CA ASP A 278 0.67 -21.07 33.39
C ASP A 278 0.98 -19.61 33.03
N GLU A 279 2.14 -19.13 33.42
CA GLU A 279 2.59 -17.76 33.19
C GLU A 279 2.94 -17.47 31.73
N CYS A 280 3.15 -18.52 30.91
CA CYS A 280 3.45 -18.45 29.48
C CYS A 280 4.60 -17.49 29.13
N GLU A 281 5.62 -17.36 29.96
CA GLU A 281 6.68 -16.34 29.83
C GLU A 281 7.42 -16.36 28.50
N LEU A 282 7.62 -17.55 27.92
CA LEU A 282 8.30 -17.68 26.61
C LEU A 282 7.49 -17.18 25.42
N PHE A 283 6.22 -16.83 25.64
CA PHE A 283 5.26 -16.45 24.61
C PHE A 283 4.88 -14.98 24.65
N HIS A 284 5.69 -14.12 25.29
CA HIS A 284 5.47 -12.68 25.27
C HIS A 284 5.55 -12.10 23.85
N ALA A 285 4.85 -11.00 23.62
CA ALA A 285 4.91 -10.29 22.37
C ALA A 285 6.27 -9.62 22.14
N SER A 286 6.65 -9.43 20.88
CA SER A 286 7.86 -8.67 20.51
C SER A 286 7.51 -7.18 20.53
N GLY A 287 8.25 -6.36 21.29
CA GLY A 287 8.06 -4.92 21.41
C GLY A 287 8.03 -4.42 22.84
N GLU A 288 7.90 -3.11 23.01
CA GLU A 288 7.71 -2.51 24.33
C GLU A 288 6.28 -2.80 24.82
N VAL A 289 6.19 -3.24 26.06
CA VAL A 289 4.90 -3.49 26.72
C VAL A 289 4.41 -2.18 27.32
N ASP A 290 3.20 -1.78 26.96
CA ASP A 290 2.52 -0.68 27.61
C ASP A 290 1.97 -1.15 28.95
N GLU A 291 2.50 -0.58 30.05
CA GLU A 291 2.09 -0.91 31.43
C GLU A 291 0.55 -0.71 31.66
N SER A 292 -0.12 0.02 30.80
CA SER A 292 -1.57 0.21 30.85
C SER A 292 -2.39 -1.03 30.42
N ASN A 293 -1.77 -2.01 29.73
CA ASN A 293 -2.45 -3.13 29.07
C ASN A 293 -2.00 -4.53 29.55
N ILE A 294 -1.56 -4.66 30.79
CA ILE A 294 -1.02 -5.91 31.37
C ILE A 294 -1.99 -7.11 31.20
N ARG A 295 -3.31 -6.89 31.35
CA ARG A 295 -4.29 -7.98 31.22
C ARG A 295 -4.42 -8.50 29.79
N GLU A 296 -4.30 -7.62 28.83
CA GLU A 296 -4.34 -7.95 27.39
C GLU A 296 -3.09 -8.72 27.00
N GLU A 297 -1.95 -8.33 27.52
CA GLU A 297 -0.68 -9.03 27.31
C GLU A 297 -0.72 -10.47 27.90
N GLU A 298 -1.22 -10.65 29.09
CA GLU A 298 -1.37 -12.00 29.69
C GLU A 298 -2.28 -12.90 28.85
N LEU A 299 -3.39 -12.37 28.34
CA LEU A 299 -4.24 -13.11 27.45
C LEU A 299 -3.53 -13.44 26.13
N ASN A 300 -2.80 -12.48 25.56
CA ASN A 300 -2.05 -12.67 24.33
C ASN A 300 -0.98 -13.76 24.48
N LYS A 301 -0.22 -13.78 25.60
CA LYS A 301 0.76 -14.86 25.91
C LYS A 301 0.10 -16.25 25.90
N LYS A 302 -1.06 -16.38 26.55
CA LYS A 302 -1.79 -17.65 26.60
C LYS A 302 -2.34 -18.06 25.22
N MET A 303 -2.87 -17.13 24.47
CA MET A 303 -3.33 -17.36 23.09
C MET A 303 -2.15 -17.74 22.17
N HIS A 304 -1.01 -17.05 22.30
CA HIS A 304 0.21 -17.34 21.55
C HIS A 304 0.69 -18.77 21.81
N LYS A 305 0.75 -19.21 23.10
CA LYS A 305 1.10 -20.58 23.46
C LYS A 305 0.10 -21.58 22.88
N ALA A 306 -1.20 -21.32 23.04
CA ALA A 306 -2.26 -22.19 22.54
C ALA A 306 -2.13 -22.43 21.04
N ILE A 307 -2.01 -21.36 20.28
CA ILE A 307 -1.94 -21.45 18.81
C ILE A 307 -0.62 -22.05 18.33
N ALA A 308 0.51 -21.83 19.04
CA ALA A 308 1.79 -22.46 18.73
C ALA A 308 1.71 -23.97 18.88
N ILE A 309 1.11 -24.47 19.96
CA ILE A 309 0.91 -25.92 20.16
C ILE A 309 -0.04 -26.50 19.11
N MET A 310 -1.13 -25.79 18.77
CA MET A 310 -2.01 -26.19 17.69
C MET A 310 -1.28 -26.26 16.35
N GLN A 311 -0.43 -25.29 16.05
CA GLN A 311 0.40 -25.26 14.85
C GLN A 311 1.27 -26.52 14.75
N PHE A 312 2.05 -26.84 15.79
CA PHE A 312 2.90 -28.04 15.80
C PHE A 312 2.11 -29.33 15.57
N LYS A 313 0.92 -29.45 16.17
CA LYS A 313 0.06 -30.61 15.97
C LYS A 313 -0.43 -30.73 14.53
N VAL A 314 -0.89 -29.63 13.95
CA VAL A 314 -1.44 -29.60 12.57
C VAL A 314 -0.32 -29.78 11.54
N GLU A 315 0.83 -29.17 11.74
CA GLU A 315 2.01 -29.36 10.89
C GLU A 315 2.52 -30.81 10.95
N GLY A 316 2.60 -31.40 12.14
CA GLY A 316 2.95 -32.82 12.27
C GLY A 316 2.01 -33.76 11.53
N GLN A 317 0.69 -33.49 11.59
CA GLN A 317 -0.29 -34.25 10.78
C GLN A 317 -0.10 -34.02 9.28
N LEU A 318 0.27 -32.84 8.84
CA LEU A 318 0.53 -32.52 7.43
C LEU A 318 1.77 -33.27 6.94
N ILE A 319 2.88 -33.23 7.70
CA ILE A 319 4.13 -33.91 7.36
C ILE A 319 3.89 -35.42 7.23
N LYS A 320 3.17 -36.03 8.17
CA LYS A 320 2.81 -37.46 8.10
C LYS A 320 1.95 -37.83 6.88
N ARG A 321 1.10 -36.91 6.39
CA ARG A 321 0.30 -37.12 5.17
C ARG A 321 1.08 -36.87 3.87
N ARG A 322 2.19 -36.12 3.96
CA ARG A 322 2.99 -35.69 2.81
C ARG A 322 4.47 -36.05 3.00
N PRO A 323 4.80 -37.38 3.00
CA PRO A 323 6.18 -37.84 3.14
C PRO A 323 7.09 -37.35 2.03
N ASP A 324 6.53 -37.00 0.88
CA ASP A 324 7.22 -36.37 -0.25
C ASP A 324 7.85 -35.01 0.10
N PHE A 325 7.42 -34.35 1.18
CA PHE A 325 8.04 -33.11 1.65
C PHE A 325 9.39 -33.33 2.35
N LEU A 326 9.72 -34.56 2.73
CA LEU A 326 10.98 -34.93 3.42
C LEU A 326 11.24 -34.09 4.67
N MET A 327 10.20 -33.83 5.47
CA MET A 327 10.24 -32.93 6.65
C MET A 327 10.12 -33.68 7.99
N ASP A 328 10.38 -34.98 8.03
CA ASP A 328 10.24 -35.82 9.25
C ASP A 328 11.10 -35.34 10.42
N GLN A 329 12.21 -34.64 10.13
CA GLN A 329 13.07 -34.03 11.15
C GLN A 329 12.33 -32.93 11.94
N ARG A 330 11.25 -32.37 11.43
CA ARG A 330 10.41 -31.36 12.08
C ARG A 330 9.27 -31.95 12.92
N LEU A 331 9.13 -33.26 13.01
CA LEU A 331 8.18 -33.94 13.92
C LEU A 331 8.69 -33.89 15.36
N LEU A 332 8.73 -32.69 15.95
CA LEU A 332 9.33 -32.48 17.27
C LEU A 332 8.46 -33.04 18.40
N LEU A 333 7.13 -32.99 18.29
CA LEU A 333 6.23 -33.49 19.34
C LEU A 333 6.34 -35.00 19.52
N ASP A 334 6.67 -35.77 18.50
CA ASP A 334 6.87 -37.21 18.57
C ASP A 334 8.18 -37.58 19.30
N LYS A 335 9.06 -36.61 19.55
CA LYS A 335 10.37 -36.79 20.18
C LYS A 335 10.41 -36.38 21.67
N ILE A 336 9.27 -35.96 22.20
CA ILE A 336 9.13 -35.55 23.58
C ILE A 336 8.92 -36.77 24.48
N ASP A 337 9.81 -36.97 25.46
CA ASP A 337 9.61 -37.88 26.57
C ASP A 337 8.94 -37.11 27.71
N TYR A 338 7.62 -37.27 27.84
CA TYR A 338 6.83 -36.56 28.85
C TYR A 338 7.13 -37.00 30.28
N GLU A 339 7.62 -38.23 30.51
CA GLU A 339 7.99 -38.71 31.84
C GLU A 339 9.28 -38.10 32.32
N LYS A 340 10.26 -37.94 31.42
CA LYS A 340 11.57 -37.37 31.72
C LYS A 340 11.61 -35.84 31.50
N GLY A 341 10.60 -35.25 30.90
CA GLY A 341 10.61 -33.83 30.53
C GLY A 341 11.70 -33.47 29.51
N THR A 342 12.09 -34.39 28.65
CA THR A 342 13.19 -34.21 27.70
C THR A 342 12.73 -34.36 26.27
N ILE A 343 13.44 -33.70 25.33
CA ILE A 343 13.22 -33.85 23.88
C ILE A 343 14.51 -34.36 23.22
N THR A 344 14.38 -35.42 22.41
CA THR A 344 15.52 -35.94 21.64
C THR A 344 15.61 -35.21 20.31
N VAL A 345 16.61 -34.34 20.15
CA VAL A 345 16.89 -33.62 18.90
C VAL A 345 18.16 -34.18 18.28
N SER A 346 18.05 -34.61 17.01
CA SER A 346 19.23 -35.02 16.24
C SER A 346 19.96 -33.77 15.75
N TYR A 347 21.20 -33.58 16.19
CA TYR A 347 22.07 -32.44 15.93
C TYR A 347 22.68 -32.42 14.54
N THR A 348 22.16 -33.09 13.56
CA THR A 348 22.66 -33.02 12.20
C THR A 348 21.97 -31.89 11.43
N HIS A 349 22.66 -30.74 11.33
CA HIS A 349 22.43 -29.62 10.41
C HIS A 349 21.40 -28.54 10.74
N LEU A 350 21.21 -28.15 11.99
CA LEU A 350 20.64 -26.84 12.30
C LEU A 350 21.78 -25.89 12.66
N ARG A 351 22.00 -24.84 11.86
CA ARG A 351 22.95 -23.76 12.23
C ARG A 351 22.41 -23.03 13.46
N ALA A 352 23.29 -22.68 14.38
CA ALA A 352 22.96 -22.12 15.70
C ALA A 352 22.07 -20.85 15.69
N HIS A 353 21.98 -20.14 14.57
CA HIS A 353 21.11 -18.95 14.42
C HIS A 353 19.66 -19.26 14.06
N GLU A 354 19.37 -20.49 13.60
CA GLU A 354 17.98 -20.89 13.30
C GLU A 354 17.28 -21.52 14.49
N THR A 355 18.04 -22.14 15.39
CA THR A 355 17.51 -22.80 16.58
C THR A 355 17.14 -21.84 17.72
N GLY A 356 17.82 -20.70 17.85
CA GLY A 356 17.59 -19.74 18.91
C GLY A 356 16.40 -18.81 18.72
N ARG A 357 15.86 -18.70 17.50
CA ARG A 357 14.74 -17.78 17.19
C ARG A 357 13.43 -18.48 16.82
N ASN A 358 13.45 -19.75 16.45
CA ASN A 358 12.26 -20.46 15.95
C ASN A 358 11.74 -21.57 16.88
N LEU A 359 12.41 -21.84 17.99
CA LEU A 359 11.98 -22.83 19.00
C LEU A 359 11.66 -22.17 20.35
N VAL A 360 11.74 -20.86 20.45
CA VAL A 360 11.36 -20.07 21.62
C VAL A 360 10.19 -19.19 21.30
#